data_49af8aef5cfc1df18d5ad60616d7dd18
#
_entry.id   49af8aef5cfc1df18d5ad60616d7dd18
#
_cell.length_a   1.000
_cell.length_b   1.000
_cell.length_c   1.000
_cell.angle_alpha   90.00
_cell.angle_beta   90.00
_cell.angle_gamma   90.00
#
_symmetry.space_group_name_H-M   'P 1'
#
loop_
_entity.id
_entity.type
_entity.pdbx_description
1 polymer ?
#
loop_
_entity_poly.entity_id
_entity_poly.type
_entity_poly.pdbx_seq_one_letter_code
_entity_poly.pdbx_strand_id
1 'polypeptide(L)'
;MTLLDDFIGELGFTPDDFQVQACESIAAGRGVLVCAPTGAGKTVVGEFAIAAAFDAGGKCFYTTPIKALSNQKYHDLVAVYGEEKVGLLTGDVSRNGDADVVVMTTEVLRNMLYAESPTLRRLTHVVMDEIHYLADRERGPVWEEVILNLDESVQLVGLSATVSNSEEFGNWLSTVRGRTDVVVTDHRPVPLSQHMLIGQRLYPMFEAGGTEVNKDLMDAARRAESGYGDGGRGGDRGGSQGGRHSYGGRGGGDRRGDAHG
;
A
#
# COMPACT_ATOMS: atom_id res chain seq x y z
N MET A 1 26.23 -24.72 1.82
CA MET A 1 25.02 -23.99 2.23
C MET A 1 24.57 -23.19 1.01
N THR A 2 23.33 -23.16 0.68
CA THR A 2 22.80 -22.34 -0.43
C THR A 2 22.55 -20.92 0.06
N LEU A 3 22.46 -19.94 -0.86
CA LEU A 3 22.07 -18.57 -0.50
C LEU A 3 20.78 -18.54 0.34
N LEU A 4 19.82 -19.43 0.02
CA LEU A 4 18.55 -19.54 0.74
C LEU A 4 18.77 -20.04 2.18
N ASP A 5 19.64 -21.04 2.39
CA ASP A 5 19.94 -21.55 3.74
C ASP A 5 20.57 -20.46 4.61
N ASP A 6 21.49 -19.69 4.03
CA ASP A 6 22.18 -18.59 4.72
C ASP A 6 21.19 -17.48 5.07
N PHE A 7 20.34 -17.05 4.12
CA PHE A 7 19.31 -16.04 4.32
C PHE A 7 18.30 -16.44 5.40
N ILE A 8 17.78 -17.69 5.34
CA ILE A 8 16.85 -18.20 6.37
C ILE A 8 17.51 -18.21 7.75
N GLY A 9 18.79 -18.58 7.82
CA GLY A 9 19.56 -18.60 9.07
C GLY A 9 19.72 -17.22 9.72
N GLU A 10 19.69 -16.15 8.92
CA GLU A 10 19.82 -14.76 9.38
C GLU A 10 18.49 -14.11 9.79
N LEU A 11 17.33 -14.68 9.43
CA LEU A 11 16.01 -14.06 9.71
C LEU A 11 15.69 -13.94 11.20
N GLY A 12 16.28 -14.76 12.08
CA GLY A 12 15.97 -14.76 13.51
C GLY A 12 14.58 -15.31 13.88
N PHE A 13 13.80 -15.79 12.93
CA PHE A 13 12.51 -16.45 13.09
C PHE A 13 12.33 -17.52 12.01
N THR A 14 11.36 -18.42 12.22
CA THR A 14 11.05 -19.46 11.21
C THR A 14 10.11 -18.86 10.16
N PRO A 15 10.53 -18.83 8.87
CA PRO A 15 9.67 -18.34 7.80
C PRO A 15 8.48 -19.28 7.56
N ASP A 16 7.37 -18.72 7.09
CA ASP A 16 6.21 -19.47 6.67
C ASP A 16 6.47 -20.24 5.36
N ASP A 17 5.74 -21.33 5.13
CA ASP A 17 5.92 -22.19 3.95
C ASP A 17 5.83 -21.42 2.64
N PHE A 18 4.91 -20.44 2.53
CA PHE A 18 4.76 -19.61 1.33
C PHE A 18 6.01 -18.73 1.08
N GLN A 19 6.65 -18.24 2.14
CA GLN A 19 7.88 -17.45 2.05
C GLN A 19 9.01 -18.31 1.53
N VAL A 20 9.19 -19.50 2.08
CA VAL A 20 10.21 -20.48 1.64
C VAL A 20 9.98 -20.85 0.18
N GLN A 21 8.75 -21.23 -0.21
CA GLN A 21 8.41 -21.59 -1.58
C GLN A 21 8.69 -20.45 -2.58
N ALA A 22 8.36 -19.22 -2.21
CA ALA A 22 8.63 -18.05 -3.05
C ALA A 22 10.14 -17.79 -3.19
N CYS A 23 10.91 -17.91 -2.11
CA CYS A 23 12.36 -17.76 -2.14
C CYS A 23 13.04 -18.89 -2.96
N GLU A 24 12.54 -20.14 -2.90
CA GLU A 24 12.99 -21.24 -3.75
C GLU A 24 12.78 -20.95 -5.25
N SER A 25 11.66 -20.32 -5.59
CA SER A 25 11.38 -19.91 -6.98
C SER A 25 12.40 -18.87 -7.44
N ILE A 26 12.71 -17.88 -6.61
CA ILE A 26 13.72 -16.84 -6.89
C ILE A 26 15.11 -17.50 -7.03
N ALA A 27 15.50 -18.34 -6.09
CA ALA A 27 16.79 -19.04 -6.12
C ALA A 27 16.97 -19.93 -7.36
N ALA A 28 15.87 -20.45 -7.90
CA ALA A 28 15.87 -21.25 -9.15
C ALA A 28 15.82 -20.39 -10.43
N GLY A 29 15.96 -19.06 -10.33
CA GLY A 29 15.94 -18.13 -11.48
C GLY A 29 14.57 -17.95 -12.12
N ARG A 30 13.48 -18.25 -11.41
CA ARG A 30 12.11 -18.10 -11.91
C ARG A 30 11.45 -16.84 -11.35
N GLY A 31 10.61 -16.18 -12.15
CA GLY A 31 9.71 -15.16 -11.64
C GLY A 31 8.78 -15.73 -10.56
N VAL A 32 8.30 -14.89 -9.66
CA VAL A 32 7.32 -15.30 -8.66
C VAL A 32 6.25 -14.22 -8.44
N LEU A 33 5.00 -14.67 -8.34
CA LEU A 33 3.88 -13.85 -7.88
C LEU A 33 3.41 -14.39 -6.53
N VAL A 34 3.57 -13.60 -5.49
CA VAL A 34 3.13 -13.93 -4.14
C VAL A 34 1.82 -13.22 -3.84
N CYS A 35 0.76 -13.97 -3.62
CA CYS A 35 -0.55 -13.49 -3.21
C CYS A 35 -0.82 -13.89 -1.76
N ALA A 36 -0.67 -12.94 -0.84
CA ALA A 36 -0.83 -13.19 0.59
C ALA A 36 -1.49 -11.97 1.27
N PRO A 37 -2.26 -12.16 2.36
CA PRO A 37 -2.89 -11.06 3.08
C PRO A 37 -1.88 -9.99 3.52
N THR A 38 -2.35 -8.74 3.69
CA THR A 38 -1.54 -7.70 4.32
C THR A 38 -1.17 -8.12 5.73
N GLY A 39 0.11 -7.95 6.09
CA GLY A 39 0.66 -8.39 7.37
C GLY A 39 1.13 -9.86 7.41
N ALA A 40 1.04 -10.62 6.30
CA ALA A 40 1.54 -11.99 6.23
C ALA A 40 3.07 -12.10 6.09
N GLY A 41 3.80 -10.99 5.98
CA GLY A 41 5.27 -11.02 5.89
C GLY A 41 5.82 -11.19 4.48
N LYS A 42 5.10 -10.76 3.42
CA LYS A 42 5.59 -10.76 2.02
C LYS A 42 6.94 -10.07 1.83
N THR A 43 7.27 -9.12 2.69
CA THR A 43 8.53 -8.35 2.69
C THR A 43 9.75 -9.25 2.67
N VAL A 44 9.73 -10.38 3.38
CA VAL A 44 10.83 -11.38 3.41
C VAL A 44 11.20 -11.85 2.00
N VAL A 45 10.20 -12.09 1.14
CA VAL A 45 10.43 -12.51 -0.24
C VAL A 45 11.12 -11.41 -1.06
N GLY A 46 10.70 -10.14 -0.86
CA GLY A 46 11.36 -8.99 -1.48
C GLY A 46 12.80 -8.79 -1.00
N GLU A 47 13.07 -9.03 0.28
CA GLU A 47 14.42 -8.97 0.86
C GLU A 47 15.31 -10.11 0.34
N PHE A 48 14.75 -11.30 0.16
CA PHE A 48 15.47 -12.39 -0.50
C PHE A 48 15.83 -12.07 -1.96
N ALA A 49 14.93 -11.39 -2.70
CA ALA A 49 15.24 -10.93 -4.06
C ALA A 49 16.42 -9.95 -4.09
N ILE A 50 16.54 -9.09 -3.08
CA ILE A 50 17.71 -8.20 -2.91
C ILE A 50 18.97 -9.02 -2.65
N ALA A 51 18.93 -9.98 -1.74
CA ALA A 51 20.05 -10.87 -1.46
C ALA A 51 20.49 -11.65 -2.70
N ALA A 52 19.54 -12.15 -3.49
CA ALA A 52 19.81 -12.84 -4.75
C ALA A 52 20.45 -11.94 -5.80
N ALA A 53 20.02 -10.65 -5.86
CA ALA A 53 20.65 -9.67 -6.74
C ALA A 53 22.11 -9.40 -6.36
N PHE A 54 22.42 -9.31 -5.07
CA PHE A 54 23.79 -9.14 -4.58
C PHE A 54 24.67 -10.35 -4.89
N ASP A 55 24.14 -11.57 -4.67
CA ASP A 55 24.86 -12.80 -4.98
C ASP A 55 25.19 -12.90 -6.48
N ALA A 56 24.28 -12.46 -7.33
CA ALA A 56 24.48 -12.36 -8.78
C ALA A 56 25.40 -11.19 -9.21
N GLY A 57 25.89 -10.37 -8.29
CA GLY A 57 26.69 -9.17 -8.59
C GLY A 57 25.89 -8.09 -9.34
N GLY A 58 24.57 -8.13 -9.24
CA GLY A 58 23.63 -7.24 -9.91
C GLY A 58 23.01 -6.18 -9.01
N LYS A 59 21.94 -5.54 -9.52
CA LYS A 59 21.12 -4.56 -8.82
C LYS A 59 19.70 -5.08 -8.64
N CYS A 60 19.05 -4.63 -7.59
CA CYS A 60 17.64 -4.84 -7.35
C CYS A 60 16.88 -3.51 -7.32
N PHE A 61 15.82 -3.38 -8.11
CA PHE A 61 14.89 -2.26 -7.98
C PHE A 61 13.65 -2.72 -7.20
N TYR A 62 13.33 -1.97 -6.16
CA TYR A 62 12.15 -2.20 -5.32
C TYR A 62 11.11 -1.13 -5.62
N THR A 63 10.02 -1.50 -6.31
CA THR A 63 8.98 -0.54 -6.68
C THR A 63 7.78 -0.61 -5.77
N THR A 64 7.18 0.54 -5.49
CA THR A 64 5.95 0.68 -4.71
C THR A 64 4.94 1.57 -5.45
N PRO A 65 3.63 1.46 -5.17
CA PRO A 65 2.60 2.21 -5.89
C PRO A 65 2.56 3.70 -5.53
N ILE A 66 3.08 4.09 -4.38
CA ILE A 66 3.02 5.46 -3.91
C ILE A 66 4.30 5.86 -3.18
N LYS A 67 4.62 7.14 -3.28
CA LYS A 67 5.81 7.77 -2.69
C LYS A 67 5.96 7.54 -1.17
N ALA A 68 4.86 7.54 -0.41
CA ALA A 68 4.91 7.32 1.02
C ALA A 68 5.46 5.93 1.36
N LEU A 69 5.05 4.90 0.62
CA LEU A 69 5.56 3.53 0.77
C LEU A 69 7.01 3.42 0.31
N SER A 70 7.41 4.13 -0.78
CA SER A 70 8.81 4.19 -1.20
C SER A 70 9.70 4.76 -0.10
N ASN A 71 9.30 5.86 0.51
CA ASN A 71 10.06 6.46 1.62
C ASN A 71 10.19 5.52 2.81
N GLN A 72 9.10 4.87 3.21
CA GLN A 72 9.13 3.90 4.31
C GLN A 72 10.09 2.75 3.99
N LYS A 73 9.93 2.11 2.83
CA LYS A 73 10.77 0.98 2.41
C LYS A 73 12.25 1.37 2.29
N TYR A 74 12.55 2.59 1.81
CA TYR A 74 13.91 3.12 1.78
C TYR A 74 14.53 3.15 3.17
N HIS A 75 13.83 3.69 4.17
CA HIS A 75 14.35 3.73 5.55
C HIS A 75 14.55 2.33 6.14
N ASP A 76 13.62 1.41 5.87
CA ASP A 76 13.72 0.03 6.33
C ASP A 76 14.97 -0.64 5.73
N LEU A 77 15.21 -0.48 4.42
CA LEU A 77 16.36 -1.07 3.74
C LEU A 77 17.68 -0.39 4.09
N VAL A 78 17.70 0.91 4.32
CA VAL A 78 18.88 1.62 4.83
C VAL A 78 19.31 1.10 6.20
N ALA A 79 18.35 0.78 7.07
CA ALA A 79 18.66 0.21 8.38
C ALA A 79 19.35 -1.17 8.29
N VAL A 80 19.10 -1.92 7.20
CA VAL A 80 19.68 -3.26 6.97
C VAL A 80 20.99 -3.19 6.18
N TYR A 81 21.02 -2.40 5.09
CA TYR A 81 22.12 -2.44 4.10
C TYR A 81 23.04 -1.21 4.14
N GLY A 82 22.65 -0.15 4.84
CA GLY A 82 23.40 1.13 4.87
C GLY A 82 23.02 2.09 3.72
N GLU A 83 23.24 3.40 3.94
CA GLU A 83 22.90 4.46 2.96
C GLU A 83 23.71 4.36 1.66
N GLU A 84 24.90 3.80 1.70
CA GLU A 84 25.77 3.66 0.53
C GLU A 84 25.25 2.63 -0.48
N LYS A 85 24.47 1.62 -0.02
CA LYS A 85 23.93 0.56 -0.87
C LYS A 85 22.49 0.79 -1.30
N VAL A 86 21.78 1.72 -0.67
CA VAL A 86 20.36 1.95 -0.91
C VAL A 86 20.12 3.33 -1.50
N GLY A 87 19.36 3.39 -2.58
CA GLY A 87 18.93 4.61 -3.24
C GLY A 87 17.42 4.82 -3.14
N LEU A 88 16.98 6.06 -3.36
CA LEU A 88 15.55 6.44 -3.43
C LEU A 88 15.30 7.32 -4.63
N LEU A 89 14.41 6.90 -5.51
CA LEU A 89 13.95 7.67 -6.66
C LEU A 89 12.44 7.81 -6.65
N THR A 90 11.96 9.03 -6.49
CA THR A 90 10.53 9.39 -6.61
C THR A 90 10.41 10.60 -7.54
N GLY A 91 9.19 11.03 -7.86
CA GLY A 91 8.99 12.15 -8.78
C GLY A 91 9.71 13.47 -8.37
N ASP A 92 10.04 13.63 -7.11
CA ASP A 92 10.63 14.85 -6.55
C ASP A 92 11.89 14.60 -5.70
N VAL A 93 12.28 13.35 -5.46
CA VAL A 93 13.47 12.98 -4.68
C VAL A 93 14.36 12.07 -5.49
N SER A 94 15.65 12.41 -5.54
CA SER A 94 16.70 11.55 -6.09
C SER A 94 17.86 11.48 -5.10
N ARG A 95 18.06 10.31 -4.51
CA ARG A 95 19.16 10.01 -3.59
C ARG A 95 19.83 8.73 -4.03
N ASN A 96 21.14 8.73 -4.23
CA ASN A 96 21.93 7.56 -4.57
C ASN A 96 21.28 6.66 -5.66
N GLY A 97 20.86 7.30 -6.78
CA GLY A 97 20.06 6.61 -7.82
C GLY A 97 20.81 5.50 -8.58
N ASP A 98 22.11 5.33 -8.36
CA ASP A 98 22.92 4.26 -8.95
C ASP A 98 23.32 3.17 -7.94
N ALA A 99 22.72 3.19 -6.75
CA ALA A 99 22.93 2.19 -5.70
C ALA A 99 22.62 0.76 -6.18
N ASP A 100 23.11 -0.23 -5.44
CA ASP A 100 22.84 -1.64 -5.73
C ASP A 100 21.37 -2.01 -5.44
N VAL A 101 20.72 -1.32 -4.50
CA VAL A 101 19.26 -1.38 -4.28
C VAL A 101 18.68 0.00 -4.47
N VAL A 102 17.71 0.15 -5.36
CA VAL A 102 17.01 1.43 -5.53
C VAL A 102 15.52 1.25 -5.29
N VAL A 103 15.01 1.95 -4.27
CA VAL A 103 13.58 2.04 -4.01
C VAL A 103 12.99 3.16 -4.84
N MET A 104 11.87 2.89 -5.51
CA MET A 104 11.25 3.88 -6.39
C MET A 104 9.74 3.67 -6.53
N THR A 105 9.04 4.66 -7.08
CA THR A 105 7.67 4.43 -7.52
C THR A 105 7.67 3.74 -8.90
N THR A 106 6.61 2.98 -9.19
CA THR A 106 6.50 2.22 -10.45
C THR A 106 6.55 3.14 -11.67
N GLU A 107 6.01 4.36 -11.57
CA GLU A 107 6.07 5.36 -12.63
C GLU A 107 7.51 5.80 -12.95
N VAL A 108 8.38 5.87 -11.94
CA VAL A 108 9.79 6.20 -12.13
C VAL A 108 10.48 5.10 -12.91
N LEU A 109 10.27 3.82 -12.55
CA LEU A 109 10.82 2.69 -13.28
C LEU A 109 10.36 2.68 -14.74
N ARG A 110 9.05 2.88 -14.99
CA ARG A 110 8.53 3.01 -16.36
C ARG A 110 9.27 4.08 -17.15
N ASN A 111 9.43 5.28 -16.58
CA ASN A 111 10.11 6.39 -17.25
C ASN A 111 11.59 6.07 -17.53
N MET A 112 12.26 5.33 -16.61
CA MET A 112 13.65 4.88 -16.81
C MET A 112 13.75 3.86 -17.95
N LEU A 113 12.78 2.94 -18.08
CA LEU A 113 12.74 1.98 -19.17
C LEU A 113 12.59 2.69 -20.53
N TYR A 114 11.64 3.64 -20.64
CA TYR A 114 11.46 4.42 -21.88
C TYR A 114 12.66 5.29 -22.23
N ALA A 115 13.37 5.80 -21.22
CA ALA A 115 14.56 6.62 -21.42
C ALA A 115 15.84 5.79 -21.61
N GLU A 116 15.76 4.45 -21.60
CA GLU A 116 16.92 3.55 -21.64
C GLU A 116 18.01 3.96 -20.65
N SER A 117 17.58 4.29 -19.41
CA SER A 117 18.45 4.87 -18.40
C SER A 117 19.71 4.02 -18.17
N PRO A 118 20.91 4.62 -18.10
CA PRO A 118 22.14 3.90 -17.76
C PRO A 118 22.07 3.19 -16.42
N THR A 119 21.20 3.61 -15.50
CA THR A 119 21.00 3.01 -14.17
C THR A 119 20.43 1.59 -14.27
N LEU A 120 19.77 1.25 -15.40
CA LEU A 120 19.27 -0.11 -15.67
C LEU A 120 20.39 -1.14 -15.90
N ARG A 121 21.63 -0.68 -16.08
CA ARG A 121 22.77 -1.59 -16.23
C ARG A 121 22.95 -2.40 -14.96
N ARG A 122 23.21 -3.71 -15.13
CA ARG A 122 23.36 -4.68 -14.05
C ARG A 122 22.06 -4.95 -13.27
N LEU A 123 20.91 -4.45 -13.72
CA LEU A 123 19.62 -4.79 -13.12
C LEU A 123 19.35 -6.29 -13.33
N THR A 124 19.19 -7.03 -12.25
CA THR A 124 18.92 -8.48 -12.27
C THR A 124 17.57 -8.83 -11.67
N HIS A 125 17.10 -8.03 -10.74
CA HIS A 125 15.83 -8.30 -10.05
C HIS A 125 14.99 -7.02 -9.95
N VAL A 126 13.68 -7.17 -10.12
CA VAL A 126 12.69 -6.13 -9.84
C VAL A 126 11.64 -6.70 -8.89
N VAL A 127 11.49 -6.07 -7.74
CA VAL A 127 10.40 -6.32 -6.81
C VAL A 127 9.30 -5.31 -7.10
N MET A 128 8.12 -5.79 -7.46
CA MET A 128 6.92 -4.96 -7.62
C MET A 128 6.00 -5.18 -6.43
N ASP A 129 6.11 -4.30 -5.45
CA ASP A 129 5.25 -4.35 -4.26
C ASP A 129 3.85 -3.82 -4.60
N GLU A 130 2.85 -4.41 -3.95
CA GLU A 130 1.44 -4.13 -4.19
C GLU A 130 1.04 -4.23 -5.68
N ILE A 131 1.56 -5.26 -6.38
CA ILE A 131 1.36 -5.44 -7.84
C ILE A 131 -0.12 -5.55 -8.23
N HIS A 132 -1.04 -5.79 -7.29
CA HIS A 132 -2.48 -5.80 -7.53
C HIS A 132 -3.04 -4.44 -7.99
N TYR A 133 -2.30 -3.34 -7.85
CA TYR A 133 -2.61 -2.05 -8.47
C TYR A 133 -2.69 -2.12 -10.01
N LEU A 134 -2.19 -3.18 -10.62
CA LEU A 134 -2.40 -3.46 -12.04
C LEU A 134 -3.89 -3.51 -12.42
N ALA A 135 -4.77 -3.92 -11.49
CA ALA A 135 -6.22 -3.91 -11.67
C ALA A 135 -6.86 -2.50 -11.56
N ASP A 136 -6.11 -1.48 -11.14
CA ASP A 136 -6.59 -0.11 -11.07
C ASP A 136 -6.73 0.49 -12.47
N ARG A 137 -7.88 1.16 -12.76
CA ARG A 137 -8.19 1.70 -14.08
C ARG A 137 -7.25 2.81 -14.55
N GLU A 138 -6.77 3.63 -13.62
CA GLU A 138 -5.93 4.79 -13.93
C GLU A 138 -4.44 4.44 -13.90
N ARG A 139 -4.04 3.58 -12.98
CA ARG A 139 -2.63 3.25 -12.74
C ARG A 139 -2.19 1.93 -13.37
N GLY A 140 -3.09 0.98 -13.52
CA GLY A 140 -2.79 -0.35 -14.07
C GLY A 140 -1.91 -0.34 -15.32
N PRO A 141 -2.17 0.52 -16.31
CA PRO A 141 -1.32 0.60 -17.50
C PRO A 141 0.17 0.84 -17.22
N VAL A 142 0.50 1.55 -16.12
CA VAL A 142 1.90 1.78 -15.74
C VAL A 142 2.60 0.49 -15.35
N TRP A 143 1.91 -0.39 -14.60
CA TRP A 143 2.43 -1.71 -14.21
C TRP A 143 2.59 -2.62 -15.43
N GLU A 144 1.60 -2.64 -16.33
CA GLU A 144 1.69 -3.40 -17.58
C GLU A 144 2.88 -2.93 -18.43
N GLU A 145 3.04 -1.64 -18.63
CA GLU A 145 4.15 -1.06 -19.37
C GLU A 145 5.50 -1.45 -18.79
N VAL A 146 5.66 -1.43 -17.48
CA VAL A 146 6.89 -1.88 -16.81
C VAL A 146 7.13 -3.36 -17.08
N ILE A 147 6.13 -4.23 -16.87
CA ILE A 147 6.26 -5.67 -17.03
C ILE A 147 6.62 -6.04 -18.47
N LEU A 148 6.01 -5.37 -19.46
CA LEU A 148 6.23 -5.64 -20.88
C LEU A 148 7.57 -5.10 -21.40
N ASN A 149 8.07 -3.98 -20.86
CA ASN A 149 9.31 -3.35 -21.34
C ASN A 149 10.55 -3.71 -20.53
N LEU A 150 10.39 -4.43 -19.42
CA LEU A 150 11.52 -4.90 -18.63
C LEU A 150 12.28 -5.98 -19.41
N ASP A 151 13.61 -5.93 -19.42
CA ASP A 151 14.44 -6.93 -20.11
C ASP A 151 14.11 -8.35 -19.63
N GLU A 152 14.09 -9.31 -20.54
CA GLU A 152 13.70 -10.70 -20.27
C GLU A 152 14.64 -11.39 -19.26
N SER A 153 15.90 -10.95 -19.18
CA SER A 153 16.88 -11.46 -18.22
C SER A 153 16.64 -11.01 -16.78
N VAL A 154 15.83 -9.96 -16.59
CA VAL A 154 15.54 -9.43 -15.26
C VAL A 154 14.42 -10.24 -14.61
N GLN A 155 14.70 -10.79 -13.44
CA GLN A 155 13.76 -11.60 -12.68
C GLN A 155 12.71 -10.72 -12.00
N LEU A 156 11.43 -11.03 -12.22
CA LEU A 156 10.30 -10.28 -11.66
C LEU A 156 9.76 -10.97 -10.40
N VAL A 157 9.67 -10.22 -9.31
CA VAL A 157 9.09 -10.64 -8.03
C VAL A 157 7.88 -9.76 -7.74
N GLY A 158 6.69 -10.29 -7.92
CA GLY A 158 5.42 -9.59 -7.64
C GLY A 158 4.91 -9.91 -6.24
N LEU A 159 4.69 -8.88 -5.43
CA LEU A 159 4.08 -9.00 -4.10
C LEU A 159 2.68 -8.39 -4.13
N SER A 160 1.67 -9.18 -3.82
CA SER A 160 0.26 -8.81 -3.93
C SER A 160 -0.50 -9.08 -2.63
N ALA A 161 -1.53 -8.28 -2.37
CA ALA A 161 -2.60 -8.73 -1.49
C ALA A 161 -3.30 -9.95 -2.08
N THR A 162 -4.12 -10.63 -1.30
CA THR A 162 -4.94 -11.74 -1.80
C THR A 162 -5.89 -11.22 -2.88
N VAL A 163 -5.83 -11.79 -4.09
CA VAL A 163 -6.69 -11.44 -5.23
C VAL A 163 -7.45 -12.67 -5.70
N SER A 164 -8.69 -12.47 -6.13
CA SER A 164 -9.58 -13.56 -6.56
C SER A 164 -9.17 -14.22 -7.88
N ASN A 165 -8.35 -13.53 -8.70
CA ASN A 165 -7.90 -13.98 -10.04
C ASN A 165 -6.37 -14.18 -10.11
N SER A 166 -5.75 -14.60 -9.01
CA SER A 166 -4.30 -14.81 -8.94
C SER A 166 -3.75 -15.79 -9.99
N GLU A 167 -4.50 -16.85 -10.31
CA GLU A 167 -4.11 -17.82 -11.34
C GLU A 167 -4.11 -17.20 -12.74
N GLU A 168 -5.15 -16.45 -13.11
CA GLU A 168 -5.23 -15.78 -14.40
C GLU A 168 -4.09 -14.76 -14.57
N PHE A 169 -3.83 -14.00 -13.52
CA PHE A 169 -2.74 -13.05 -13.49
C PHE A 169 -1.37 -13.74 -13.59
N GLY A 170 -1.15 -14.82 -12.87
CA GLY A 170 0.07 -15.62 -12.95
C GLY A 170 0.29 -16.24 -14.34
N ASN A 171 -0.76 -16.73 -14.99
CA ASN A 171 -0.71 -17.23 -16.35
C ASN A 171 -0.34 -16.14 -17.36
N TRP A 172 -0.90 -14.95 -17.20
CA TRP A 172 -0.52 -13.79 -18.01
C TRP A 172 0.97 -13.43 -17.81
N LEU A 173 1.44 -13.33 -16.55
CA LEU A 173 2.84 -13.08 -16.26
C LEU A 173 3.76 -14.15 -16.89
N SER A 174 3.38 -15.42 -16.80
CA SER A 174 4.16 -16.52 -17.41
C SER A 174 4.19 -16.41 -18.94
N THR A 175 3.14 -15.87 -19.56
CA THR A 175 3.09 -15.65 -21.00
C THR A 175 4.05 -14.55 -21.44
N VAL A 176 4.13 -13.46 -20.68
CA VAL A 176 4.88 -12.25 -21.08
C VAL A 176 6.31 -12.23 -20.53
N ARG A 177 6.58 -12.94 -19.42
CA ARG A 177 7.88 -12.92 -18.71
C ARG A 177 8.58 -14.29 -18.64
N GLY A 178 7.97 -15.32 -19.23
CA GLY A 178 8.44 -16.69 -19.08
C GLY A 178 8.01 -17.30 -17.74
N ARG A 179 8.63 -18.39 -17.34
CA ARG A 179 8.20 -19.19 -16.18
C ARG A 179 8.12 -18.35 -14.90
N THR A 180 6.89 -18.17 -14.43
CA THR A 180 6.57 -17.47 -13.20
C THR A 180 5.76 -18.40 -12.30
N ASP A 181 6.24 -18.64 -11.09
CA ASP A 181 5.52 -19.43 -10.10
C ASP A 181 4.52 -18.55 -9.34
N VAL A 182 3.33 -19.10 -9.04
CA VAL A 182 2.30 -18.41 -8.27
C VAL A 182 2.19 -19.05 -6.90
N VAL A 183 2.44 -18.27 -5.86
CA VAL A 183 2.38 -18.70 -4.47
C VAL A 183 1.24 -17.98 -3.77
N VAL A 184 0.23 -18.73 -3.33
CA VAL A 184 -0.99 -18.17 -2.72
C VAL A 184 -1.13 -18.69 -1.31
N THR A 185 -1.43 -17.79 -0.37
CA THR A 185 -1.83 -18.16 0.99
C THR A 185 -2.94 -17.21 1.46
N ASP A 186 -3.86 -17.73 2.25
CA ASP A 186 -4.89 -16.95 2.97
C ASP A 186 -4.59 -16.86 4.48
N HIS A 187 -3.50 -17.48 4.91
CA HIS A 187 -3.08 -17.45 6.30
C HIS A 187 -2.79 -16.03 6.79
N ARG A 188 -3.42 -15.66 7.90
CA ARG A 188 -3.17 -14.41 8.62
C ARG A 188 -2.51 -14.71 9.96
N PRO A 189 -1.25 -14.31 10.17
CA PRO A 189 -0.57 -14.49 11.47
C PRO A 189 -1.32 -13.78 12.61
N VAL A 190 -1.97 -12.64 12.30
CA VAL A 190 -2.81 -11.91 13.24
C VAL A 190 -4.24 -11.93 12.73
N PRO A 191 -5.17 -12.54 13.47
CA PRO A 191 -6.59 -12.55 13.11
C PRO A 191 -7.15 -11.13 12.99
N LEU A 192 -7.97 -10.90 11.97
CA LEU A 192 -8.65 -9.63 11.77
C LEU A 192 -10.08 -9.74 12.28
N SER A 193 -10.41 -8.96 13.32
CA SER A 193 -11.77 -8.84 13.85
C SER A 193 -12.37 -7.49 13.48
N GLN A 194 -13.63 -7.50 13.04
CA GLN A 194 -14.35 -6.30 12.66
C GLN A 194 -15.19 -5.78 13.82
N HIS A 195 -15.08 -4.49 14.08
CA HIS A 195 -15.82 -3.82 15.14
C HIS A 195 -16.46 -2.53 14.62
N MET A 196 -17.56 -2.12 15.22
CA MET A 196 -18.22 -0.84 14.97
C MET A 196 -18.25 -0.01 16.24
N LEU A 197 -17.89 1.27 16.11
CA LEU A 197 -17.97 2.24 17.20
C LEU A 197 -19.32 2.95 17.15
N ILE A 198 -20.13 2.83 18.21
CA ILE A 198 -21.39 3.58 18.39
C ILE A 198 -21.28 4.40 19.67
N GLY A 199 -21.33 5.73 19.50
CA GLY A 199 -21.03 6.64 20.62
C GLY A 199 -19.58 6.47 21.09
N GLN A 200 -19.41 5.99 22.31
CA GLN A 200 -18.09 5.73 22.93
C GLN A 200 -17.82 4.24 23.17
N ARG A 201 -18.65 3.37 22.63
CA ARG A 201 -18.54 1.92 22.85
C ARG A 201 -18.27 1.18 21.56
N LEU A 202 -17.30 0.27 21.62
CA LEU A 202 -16.89 -0.62 20.53
C LEU A 202 -17.69 -1.93 20.63
N TYR A 203 -18.34 -2.32 19.52
CA TYR A 203 -19.11 -3.56 19.41
C TYR A 203 -18.49 -4.46 18.35
N PRO A 204 -18.32 -5.78 18.60
CA PRO A 204 -18.02 -6.71 17.54
C PRO A 204 -19.10 -6.65 16.45
N MET A 205 -18.71 -6.70 15.17
CA MET A 205 -19.66 -6.62 14.06
C MET A 205 -20.48 -7.90 13.90
N PHE A 206 -19.85 -9.04 14.22
CA PHE A 206 -20.45 -10.36 14.10
C PHE A 206 -20.47 -11.12 15.43
N GLU A 207 -21.39 -12.07 15.58
CA GLU A 207 -21.41 -13.05 16.67
C GLU A 207 -20.20 -14.00 16.57
N ALA A 208 -19.97 -14.82 17.59
CA ALA A 208 -18.81 -15.71 17.68
C ALA A 208 -18.64 -16.70 16.51
N GLY A 209 -19.69 -16.93 15.70
CA GLY A 209 -19.65 -17.76 14.48
C GLY A 209 -19.22 -17.01 13.21
N GLY A 210 -19.03 -15.70 13.27
CA GLY A 210 -18.51 -14.88 12.17
C GLY A 210 -19.48 -14.58 11.01
N THR A 211 -20.70 -15.11 11.01
CA THR A 211 -21.67 -14.96 9.91
C THR A 211 -22.91 -14.15 10.28
N GLU A 212 -23.31 -14.17 11.56
CA GLU A 212 -24.48 -13.43 12.04
C GLU A 212 -24.04 -12.08 12.62
N VAL A 213 -24.81 -11.03 12.29
CA VAL A 213 -24.57 -9.68 12.83
C VAL A 213 -24.86 -9.69 14.34
N ASN A 214 -23.99 -9.08 15.10
CA ASN A 214 -24.08 -8.98 16.54
C ASN A 214 -25.36 -8.26 16.96
N LYS A 215 -26.17 -8.89 17.83
CA LYS A 215 -27.48 -8.38 18.28
C LYS A 215 -27.33 -7.12 19.14
N ASP A 216 -26.29 -7.06 19.99
CA ASP A 216 -26.03 -5.90 20.83
C ASP A 216 -25.65 -4.67 19.98
N LEU A 217 -24.95 -4.88 18.88
CA LEU A 217 -24.64 -3.84 17.89
C LEU A 217 -25.93 -3.31 17.24
N MET A 218 -26.81 -4.21 16.79
CA MET A 218 -28.08 -3.82 16.17
C MET A 218 -28.97 -3.03 17.13
N ASP A 219 -29.03 -3.42 18.39
CA ASP A 219 -29.79 -2.72 19.42
C ASP A 219 -29.18 -1.36 19.78
N ALA A 220 -27.85 -1.27 19.79
CA ALA A 220 -27.16 0.00 20.01
C ALA A 220 -27.38 0.96 18.84
N ALA A 221 -27.34 0.47 17.59
CA ALA A 221 -27.62 1.27 16.40
C ALA A 221 -29.04 1.84 16.41
N ARG A 222 -30.05 1.00 16.70
CA ARG A 222 -31.44 1.45 16.80
C ARG A 222 -31.64 2.51 17.88
N ARG A 223 -30.99 2.36 19.03
CA ARG A 223 -31.03 3.38 20.11
C ARG A 223 -30.38 4.69 19.69
N ALA A 224 -29.28 4.65 18.96
CA ALA A 224 -28.62 5.83 18.47
C ALA A 224 -29.47 6.57 17.42
N GLU A 225 -30.10 5.85 16.51
CA GLU A 225 -31.04 6.44 15.52
C GLU A 225 -32.25 7.08 16.17
N SER A 226 -32.88 6.43 17.18
CA SER A 226 -34.03 6.98 17.90
C SER A 226 -33.68 8.21 18.73
N GLY A 227 -32.45 8.32 19.26
CA GLY A 227 -31.96 9.49 19.98
C GLY A 227 -31.67 10.71 19.10
N TYR A 228 -31.39 10.50 17.81
CA TYR A 228 -31.20 11.61 16.85
C TYR A 228 -32.52 12.19 16.32
N GLY A 229 -33.66 11.46 16.46
CA GLY A 229 -34.98 11.87 15.99
C GLY A 229 -35.75 12.81 16.92
N ASP A 230 -35.36 12.96 18.20
CA ASP A 230 -36.13 13.73 19.21
C ASP A 230 -35.55 15.13 19.52
N GLY A 231 -34.51 15.57 18.80
CA GLY A 231 -33.91 16.89 18.94
C GLY A 231 -34.54 17.99 18.08
N GLY A 232 -35.66 17.74 17.35
CA GLY A 232 -36.21 18.64 16.36
C GLY A 232 -37.67 19.07 16.52
N ARG A 233 -38.33 18.83 17.67
CA ARG A 233 -39.71 19.29 17.93
C ARG A 233 -39.95 19.68 19.38
N GLY A 234 -39.57 20.91 19.74
CA GLY A 234 -39.92 21.54 20.98
C GLY A 234 -39.64 23.01 20.84
N GLY A 235 -40.62 23.76 20.61
CA GLY A 235 -41.72 24.33 21.19
C GLY A 235 -41.83 25.76 20.78
N ASP A 236 -42.68 26.06 19.82
CA ASP A 236 -43.27 27.40 19.72
C ASP A 236 -44.67 27.33 20.31
N ARG A 237 -44.83 27.75 21.53
CA ARG A 237 -46.10 28.14 22.13
C ARG A 237 -45.94 29.34 23.04
N GLY A 238 -46.24 30.53 22.54
CA GLY A 238 -47.18 31.43 23.08
C GLY A 238 -46.88 32.11 24.41
N GLY A 239 -46.76 33.38 24.38
CA GLY A 239 -46.84 34.26 25.54
C GLY A 239 -46.72 35.75 25.16
N SER A 240 -47.81 36.31 24.64
CA SER A 240 -48.06 37.73 24.51
C SER A 240 -47.85 38.47 25.84
N GLN A 241 -47.16 39.62 25.85
CA GLN A 241 -47.61 40.92 26.36
C GLN A 241 -46.45 41.92 26.41
N GLY A 242 -46.56 42.99 25.65
CA GLY A 242 -46.79 44.33 26.11
C GLY A 242 -45.56 45.08 26.66
N GLY A 243 -45.06 46.06 25.92
CA GLY A 243 -44.15 47.06 26.47
C GLY A 243 -43.55 47.96 25.39
N ARG A 244 -44.30 48.94 24.98
CA ARG A 244 -43.78 50.10 24.23
C ARG A 244 -42.67 50.78 25.02
N HIS A 245 -41.62 51.21 24.39
CA HIS A 245 -41.03 52.54 24.52
C HIS A 245 -40.16 52.89 23.32
N SER A 246 -40.49 53.98 22.76
CA SER A 246 -39.89 54.80 21.72
C SER A 246 -38.66 55.56 22.23
N TYR A 247 -37.77 55.85 21.29
CA TYR A 247 -36.86 57.02 21.12
C TYR A 247 -35.63 56.48 20.38
N GLY A 248 -35.25 56.91 19.23
CA GLY A 248 -35.15 58.25 18.69
C GLY A 248 -33.70 58.59 18.42
N GLY A 249 -33.37 58.83 17.16
CA GLY A 249 -32.35 59.80 16.86
C GLY A 249 -31.10 59.35 16.15
N ARG A 250 -31.04 59.55 14.83
CA ARG A 250 -30.06 60.36 14.07
C ARG A 250 -28.56 59.97 14.22
N GLY A 251 -27.89 59.79 13.15
CA GLY A 251 -27.26 60.56 12.08
C GLY A 251 -25.98 59.87 11.77
N GLY A 252 -25.56 59.61 10.57
CA GLY A 252 -25.15 60.55 9.57
C GLY A 252 -23.62 60.46 9.40
N GLY A 253 -23.15 60.32 8.16
CA GLY A 253 -21.77 60.63 7.74
C GLY A 253 -21.04 59.47 7.10
N ASP A 254 -21.14 59.20 5.86
CA ASP A 254 -20.50 59.69 4.63
C ASP A 254 -18.98 59.94 4.74
N ARG A 255 -18.23 59.25 3.88
CA ARG A 255 -17.04 59.62 3.05
C ARG A 255 -16.10 58.46 2.88
N ARG A 256 -16.03 57.88 1.65
CA ARG A 256 -15.15 58.22 0.49
C ARG A 256 -13.68 58.33 0.83
N GLY A 257 -12.89 57.62 0.02
CA GLY A 257 -11.47 57.89 -0.29
C GLY A 257 -10.70 56.61 -0.53
N ASP A 258 -10.60 56.17 -1.74
CA ASP A 258 -9.49 56.25 -2.74
C ASP A 258 -8.13 55.73 -2.24
N ALA A 259 -7.69 54.63 -2.86
CA ALA A 259 -6.67 54.51 -3.91
C ALA A 259 -5.19 54.47 -3.44
N HIS A 260 -4.50 53.60 -4.10
CA HIS A 260 -3.06 53.51 -4.37
C HIS A 260 -2.19 52.59 -3.48
N GLY A 261 -1.54 51.66 -4.22
CA GLY A 261 -0.31 50.97 -3.86
C GLY A 261 -0.35 49.55 -4.35
#